data_c57383491ff87afff63db77021d3feee
#
_entry.id   c57383491ff87afff63db77021d3feee
#
_cell.length_a   1.000
_cell.length_b   1.000
_cell.length_c   1.000
_cell.angle_alpha   90.00
_cell.angle_beta   90.00
_cell.angle_gamma   90.00
#
_symmetry.space_group_name_H-M   'P 1'
#
loop_
_entity.id
_entity.type
_entity.pdbx_description
1 polymer ?
#
loop_
_entity_poly.entity_id
_entity_poly.type
_entity_poly.pdbx_seq_one_letter_code
_entity_poly.pdbx_strand_id
1 'polypeptide(L)'
;MSIKIGEKAPNFGVSEWVQGAPTNFDQEKDHVVLLEVFQVNCPGCFMGAIPDAIKIYKKYKEDGVRVLGLATAFEDFDKNNLDNLKMLVETGEVVGETKSALAKYGQLQEGSKLSFKIPFPIGMDNLTKSAGEITQEKILEFIYPQISDFDSQPEDYRNQIIQRVKDHMKSKEYSAETFENFSLQGTPSAILVDRKGILRDVSFGQTGHIDGMIQKLLSED
;
A
#
# COMPACT_ATOMS: atom_id res chain seq x y z
N MET A 1 -15.95 -6.13 5.33
CA MET A 1 -16.29 -6.90 4.09
C MET A 1 -15.05 -6.92 3.21
N SER A 2 -14.62 -8.09 2.76
CA SER A 2 -13.49 -8.19 1.82
C SER A 2 -13.95 -7.70 0.45
N ILE A 3 -13.26 -6.71 -0.09
CA ILE A 3 -13.52 -6.19 -1.44
C ILE A 3 -13.13 -7.24 -2.49
N LYS A 4 -13.92 -7.33 -3.58
CA LYS A 4 -13.67 -8.31 -4.65
C LYS A 4 -13.38 -7.62 -5.97
N ILE A 5 -12.50 -8.23 -6.77
CA ILE A 5 -12.27 -7.82 -8.15
C ILE A 5 -13.58 -7.90 -8.93
N GLY A 6 -13.88 -6.87 -9.71
CA GLY A 6 -15.14 -6.69 -10.44
C GLY A 6 -16.21 -5.89 -9.69
N GLU A 7 -15.99 -5.54 -8.43
CA GLU A 7 -16.88 -4.66 -7.67
C GLU A 7 -16.37 -3.22 -7.70
N LYS A 8 -17.25 -2.25 -7.37
CA LYS A 8 -16.84 -0.85 -7.26
C LYS A 8 -15.77 -0.71 -6.17
N ALA A 9 -14.62 -0.12 -6.53
CA ALA A 9 -13.55 0.15 -5.58
C ALA A 9 -14.02 1.18 -4.54
N PRO A 10 -13.83 0.95 -3.23
CA PRO A 10 -13.97 2.00 -2.24
C PRO A 10 -12.85 3.02 -2.44
N ASN A 11 -13.08 4.25 -2.02
CA ASN A 11 -12.02 5.23 -1.99
C ASN A 11 -10.94 4.83 -0.98
N PHE A 12 -9.72 5.28 -1.24
CA PHE A 12 -8.60 5.12 -0.33
C PHE A 12 -8.53 6.29 0.66
N GLY A 13 -8.04 6.02 1.88
CA GLY A 13 -7.87 7.02 2.93
C GLY A 13 -6.58 7.80 2.74
N VAL A 14 -6.62 9.12 2.88
CA VAL A 14 -5.43 9.97 2.87
C VAL A 14 -5.53 10.98 4.00
N SER A 15 -4.55 10.95 4.90
CA SER A 15 -4.44 11.92 5.99
C SER A 15 -3.85 13.25 5.52
N GLU A 16 -2.86 13.21 4.62
CA GLU A 16 -2.23 14.39 4.05
C GLU A 16 -1.66 14.08 2.66
N TRP A 17 -1.87 14.96 1.69
CA TRP A 17 -1.20 14.95 0.40
C TRP A 17 0.09 15.74 0.50
N VAL A 18 1.23 15.07 0.28
CA VAL A 18 2.56 15.70 0.34
C VAL A 18 3.06 16.17 -1.01
N GLN A 19 2.44 15.67 -2.09
CA GLN A 19 2.75 16.08 -3.47
C GLN A 19 1.50 15.97 -4.34
N GLY A 20 1.30 16.95 -5.22
CA GLY A 20 0.17 17.01 -6.15
C GLY A 20 -1.14 17.49 -5.49
N ALA A 21 -2.20 17.50 -6.27
CA ALA A 21 -3.52 17.87 -5.78
C ALA A 21 -4.23 16.66 -5.13
N PRO A 22 -5.04 16.90 -4.08
CA PRO A 22 -5.90 15.87 -3.51
C PRO A 22 -6.85 15.27 -4.54
N THR A 23 -6.97 13.92 -4.54
CA THR A 23 -7.90 13.20 -5.41
C THR A 23 -8.32 11.86 -4.79
N ASN A 24 -9.24 11.15 -5.42
CA ASN A 24 -9.67 9.80 -5.06
C ASN A 24 -10.24 9.07 -6.29
N PHE A 25 -10.60 7.79 -6.17
CA PHE A 25 -11.12 7.02 -7.31
C PHE A 25 -12.39 7.60 -7.91
N ASP A 26 -13.28 8.20 -7.11
CA ASP A 26 -14.51 8.81 -7.61
C ASP A 26 -14.25 10.12 -8.38
N GLN A 27 -13.19 10.84 -8.04
CA GLN A 27 -12.76 12.06 -8.74
C GLN A 27 -12.01 11.78 -10.03
N GLU A 28 -11.34 10.62 -10.11
CA GLU A 28 -10.59 10.17 -11.28
C GLU A 28 -11.46 9.32 -12.24
N LYS A 29 -12.79 9.47 -12.21
CA LYS A 29 -13.68 8.84 -13.19
C LYS A 29 -13.20 9.12 -14.62
N ASP A 30 -13.47 8.17 -15.50
CA ASP A 30 -13.04 8.19 -16.91
C ASP A 30 -11.52 7.97 -17.11
N HIS A 31 -10.78 7.71 -16.02
CA HIS A 31 -9.36 7.32 -16.07
C HIS A 31 -9.16 5.90 -15.53
N VAL A 32 -8.19 5.22 -16.08
CA VAL A 32 -7.61 4.02 -15.41
C VAL A 32 -6.69 4.51 -14.30
N VAL A 33 -6.91 4.08 -13.07
CA VAL A 33 -6.12 4.52 -11.90
C VAL A 33 -5.25 3.40 -11.40
N LEU A 34 -3.95 3.64 -11.34
CA LEU A 34 -2.97 2.82 -10.62
C LEU A 34 -2.61 3.52 -9.30
N LEU A 35 -3.00 2.94 -8.18
CA LEU A 35 -2.55 3.36 -6.86
C LEU A 35 -1.42 2.44 -6.39
N GLU A 36 -0.22 2.99 -6.31
CA GLU A 36 0.96 2.30 -5.78
C GLU A 36 1.06 2.53 -4.27
N VAL A 37 0.87 1.47 -3.49
CA VAL A 37 0.93 1.51 -2.01
C VAL A 37 2.31 1.05 -1.56
N PHE A 38 3.00 1.90 -0.81
CA PHE A 38 4.38 1.68 -0.41
C PHE A 38 4.65 2.10 1.03
N GLN A 39 5.75 1.65 1.61
CA GLN A 39 6.31 2.21 2.85
C GLN A 39 7.61 2.96 2.55
N VAL A 40 7.90 4.02 3.29
CA VAL A 40 9.16 4.77 3.14
C VAL A 40 10.36 3.88 3.48
N ASN A 41 10.21 3.00 4.48
CA ASN A 41 11.18 1.98 4.86
C ASN A 41 10.92 0.63 4.17
N CYS A 42 10.87 0.61 2.82
CA CYS A 42 10.63 -0.60 2.02
C CYS A 42 11.60 -0.66 0.84
N PRO A 43 12.71 -1.38 0.94
CA PRO A 43 13.67 -1.52 -0.16
C PRO A 43 13.06 -1.97 -1.48
N GLY A 44 12.17 -2.97 -1.46
CA GLY A 44 11.50 -3.51 -2.64
C GLY A 44 10.65 -2.47 -3.37
N CYS A 45 10.05 -1.54 -2.62
CA CYS A 45 9.27 -0.45 -3.18
C CYS A 45 10.15 0.46 -4.08
N PHE A 46 11.33 0.84 -3.59
CA PHE A 46 12.20 1.79 -4.30
C PHE A 46 13.13 1.14 -5.32
N MET A 47 13.38 -0.16 -5.19
CA MET A 47 14.19 -0.92 -6.18
C MET A 47 13.37 -1.43 -7.37
N GLY A 48 12.06 -1.52 -7.24
CA GLY A 48 11.18 -2.11 -8.25
C GLY A 48 9.90 -1.31 -8.50
N ALA A 49 8.94 -1.37 -7.59
CA ALA A 49 7.57 -0.92 -7.83
C ALA A 49 7.43 0.57 -8.16
N ILE A 50 8.06 1.47 -7.40
CA ILE A 50 8.05 2.92 -7.69
C ILE A 50 8.71 3.23 -9.03
N PRO A 51 9.93 2.72 -9.38
CA PRO A 51 10.47 2.83 -10.73
C PRO A 51 9.54 2.35 -11.84
N ASP A 52 8.82 1.24 -11.64
CA ASP A 52 7.86 0.73 -12.62
C ASP A 52 6.61 1.62 -12.72
N ALA A 53 6.08 2.09 -11.59
CA ALA A 53 5.01 3.08 -11.58
C ALA A 53 5.39 4.39 -12.30
N ILE A 54 6.65 4.84 -12.17
CA ILE A 54 7.18 5.99 -12.91
C ILE A 54 7.22 5.72 -14.42
N LYS A 55 7.57 4.51 -14.85
CA LYS A 55 7.54 4.13 -16.27
C LYS A 55 6.09 4.16 -16.80
N ILE A 56 5.14 3.59 -16.05
CA ILE A 56 3.71 3.61 -16.39
C ILE A 56 3.21 5.05 -16.48
N TYR A 57 3.50 5.89 -15.49
CA TYR A 57 3.14 7.29 -15.50
C TYR A 57 3.64 8.01 -16.76
N LYS A 58 4.93 7.87 -17.08
CA LYS A 58 5.52 8.50 -18.27
C LYS A 58 4.93 7.99 -19.58
N LYS A 59 4.57 6.72 -19.64
CA LYS A 59 4.05 6.07 -20.84
C LYS A 59 2.60 6.44 -21.13
N TYR A 60 1.75 6.55 -20.08
CA TYR A 60 0.30 6.58 -20.28
C TYR A 60 -0.41 7.82 -19.72
N LYS A 61 0.30 8.79 -19.14
CA LYS A 61 -0.32 9.97 -18.51
C LYS A 61 -1.21 10.79 -19.48
N GLU A 62 -0.89 10.75 -20.78
CA GLU A 62 -1.67 11.43 -21.82
C GLU A 62 -2.78 10.52 -22.40
N ASP A 63 -2.74 9.22 -22.11
CA ASP A 63 -3.67 8.22 -22.64
C ASP A 63 -4.83 7.89 -21.66
N GLY A 64 -5.00 8.72 -20.62
CA GLY A 64 -6.08 8.53 -19.65
C GLY A 64 -5.76 7.57 -18.51
N VAL A 65 -4.48 7.42 -18.15
CA VAL A 65 -4.05 6.72 -16.91
C VAL A 65 -3.64 7.73 -15.86
N ARG A 66 -4.08 7.51 -14.64
CA ARG A 66 -3.62 8.22 -13.45
C ARG A 66 -2.80 7.29 -12.59
N VAL A 67 -1.59 7.71 -12.24
CA VAL A 67 -0.75 7.02 -11.25
C VAL A 67 -0.70 7.86 -10.00
N LEU A 68 -0.97 7.23 -8.87
CA LEU A 68 -0.97 7.83 -7.55
C LEU A 68 -0.08 7.00 -6.62
N GLY A 69 0.60 7.64 -5.69
CA GLY A 69 1.36 6.98 -4.64
C GLY A 69 0.69 7.16 -3.29
N LEU A 70 0.61 6.09 -2.51
CA LEU A 70 0.11 6.13 -1.15
C LEU A 70 1.14 5.50 -0.20
N ALA A 71 1.76 6.32 0.63
CA ALA A 71 2.60 5.80 1.69
C ALA A 71 1.73 5.30 2.84
N THR A 72 1.96 4.08 3.29
CA THR A 72 1.25 3.46 4.42
C THR A 72 2.22 3.04 5.51
N ALA A 73 1.71 2.58 6.64
CA ALA A 73 2.53 1.98 7.70
C ALA A 73 1.76 0.87 8.41
N PHE A 74 2.34 -0.31 8.49
CA PHE A 74 1.87 -1.43 9.30
C PHE A 74 2.97 -1.98 10.21
N GLU A 75 4.21 -1.48 10.04
CA GLU A 75 5.40 -1.77 10.83
C GLU A 75 6.38 -0.58 10.77
N ASP A 76 7.44 -0.60 11.57
CA ASP A 76 8.51 0.43 11.59
C ASP A 76 7.96 1.88 11.62
N PHE A 77 7.00 2.15 12.49
CA PHE A 77 6.28 3.42 12.55
C PHE A 77 7.20 4.63 12.84
N ASP A 78 8.37 4.39 13.43
CA ASP A 78 9.43 5.39 13.61
C ASP A 78 10.05 5.83 12.28
N LYS A 79 9.94 5.03 11.22
CA LYS A 79 10.45 5.29 9.87
C LYS A 79 9.34 5.52 8.86
N ASN A 80 8.26 4.74 8.94
CA ASN A 80 7.10 4.83 8.07
C ASN A 80 6.10 5.88 8.62
N ASN A 81 6.43 7.15 8.46
CA ASN A 81 5.66 8.26 8.99
C ASN A 81 5.65 9.45 8.03
N LEU A 82 4.79 10.43 8.33
CA LEU A 82 4.58 11.60 7.49
C LEU A 82 5.84 12.47 7.33
N ASP A 83 6.65 12.62 8.39
CA ASP A 83 7.85 13.46 8.34
C ASP A 83 8.89 12.89 7.39
N ASN A 84 9.14 11.58 7.45
CA ASN A 84 10.03 10.91 6.53
C ASN A 84 9.48 10.87 5.09
N LEU A 85 8.16 10.81 4.92
CA LEU A 85 7.54 10.93 3.61
C LEU A 85 7.73 12.33 3.02
N LYS A 86 7.55 13.39 3.81
CA LYS A 86 7.85 14.77 3.39
C LYS A 86 9.30 14.93 2.99
N MET A 87 10.22 14.46 3.82
CA MET A 87 11.65 14.51 3.53
C MET A 87 11.98 13.78 2.22
N LEU A 88 11.42 12.58 2.00
CA LEU A 88 11.59 11.84 0.74
C LEU A 88 11.14 12.65 -0.48
N VAL A 89 9.95 13.27 -0.40
CA VAL A 89 9.38 14.02 -1.52
C VAL A 89 10.15 15.31 -1.79
N GLU A 90 10.51 16.04 -0.74
CA GLU A 90 11.19 17.36 -0.85
C GLU A 90 12.65 17.23 -1.25
N THR A 91 13.38 16.28 -0.66
CA THR A 91 14.85 16.18 -0.78
C THR A 91 15.33 14.96 -1.56
N GLY A 92 14.47 13.95 -1.72
CA GLY A 92 14.83 12.63 -2.25
C GLY A 92 15.51 11.72 -1.23
N GLU A 93 15.67 12.14 0.03
CA GLU A 93 16.33 11.34 1.05
C GLU A 93 15.51 10.13 1.46
N VAL A 94 16.19 9.00 1.60
CA VAL A 94 15.62 7.73 2.09
C VAL A 94 16.19 7.34 3.44
N VAL A 95 15.43 6.55 4.19
CA VAL A 95 15.76 6.15 5.56
C VAL A 95 15.87 4.64 5.73
N GLY A 96 16.37 4.19 6.87
CA GLY A 96 16.31 2.82 7.34
C GLY A 96 16.86 1.77 6.37
N GLU A 97 16.14 0.69 6.20
CA GLU A 97 16.51 -0.42 5.33
C GLU A 97 16.49 -0.03 3.84
N THR A 98 15.60 0.90 3.45
CA THR A 98 15.60 1.47 2.09
C THR A 98 16.95 2.11 1.77
N LYS A 99 17.44 2.97 2.67
CA LYS A 99 18.76 3.60 2.51
C LYS A 99 19.87 2.57 2.44
N SER A 100 19.88 1.61 3.39
CA SER A 100 20.90 0.57 3.47
C SER A 100 20.97 -0.29 2.21
N ALA A 101 19.82 -0.73 1.71
CA ALA A 101 19.72 -1.56 0.52
C ALA A 101 20.15 -0.80 -0.74
N LEU A 102 19.60 0.40 -0.97
CA LEU A 102 19.94 1.22 -2.15
C LEU A 102 21.41 1.62 -2.17
N ALA A 103 22.01 1.93 -1.00
CA ALA A 103 23.45 2.22 -0.88
C ALA A 103 24.28 1.00 -1.28
N LYS A 104 23.91 -0.21 -0.80
CA LYS A 104 24.59 -1.46 -1.14
C LYS A 104 24.65 -1.73 -2.65
N TYR A 105 23.60 -1.35 -3.38
CA TYR A 105 23.52 -1.53 -4.85
C TYR A 105 23.95 -0.29 -5.64
N GLY A 106 24.52 0.74 -4.99
CA GLY A 106 25.00 1.95 -5.66
C GLY A 106 23.89 2.78 -6.34
N GLN A 107 22.65 2.72 -5.83
CA GLN A 107 21.48 3.37 -6.41
C GLN A 107 21.17 4.74 -5.76
N LEU A 108 21.98 5.18 -4.81
CA LEU A 108 21.83 6.50 -4.18
C LEU A 108 22.77 7.54 -4.78
N GLN A 109 22.29 8.78 -4.82
CA GLN A 109 23.08 9.97 -5.04
C GLN A 109 23.35 10.67 -3.70
N GLU A 110 24.47 11.38 -3.59
CA GLU A 110 24.87 12.15 -2.38
C GLU A 110 24.76 11.34 -1.07
N GLY A 111 24.92 10.02 -1.15
CA GLY A 111 24.93 9.10 0.01
C GLY A 111 23.59 8.74 0.60
N SER A 112 22.50 9.49 0.33
CA SER A 112 21.18 9.22 0.89
C SER A 112 20.00 9.52 -0.01
N LYS A 113 20.20 10.11 -1.19
CA LYS A 113 19.14 10.56 -2.07
C LYS A 113 18.87 9.59 -3.21
N LEU A 114 17.60 9.45 -3.56
CA LEU A 114 17.20 8.70 -4.75
C LEU A 114 17.82 9.33 -6.02
N SER A 115 18.19 8.49 -6.99
CA SER A 115 18.66 8.92 -8.31
C SER A 115 17.54 9.38 -9.25
N PHE A 116 16.29 9.33 -8.80
CA PHE A 116 15.10 9.72 -9.55
C PHE A 116 14.11 10.50 -8.67
N LYS A 117 13.24 11.28 -9.32
CA LYS A 117 12.10 11.94 -8.67
C LYS A 117 10.83 11.17 -8.99
N ILE A 118 9.91 11.09 -8.03
CA ILE A 118 8.57 10.53 -8.22
C ILE A 118 7.69 11.64 -8.82
N PRO A 119 7.15 11.46 -10.04
CA PRO A 119 6.49 12.56 -10.77
C PRO A 119 4.98 12.65 -10.56
N PHE A 120 4.36 11.72 -9.83
CA PHE A 120 2.92 11.63 -9.62
C PHE A 120 2.52 12.05 -8.20
N PRO A 121 1.22 12.34 -7.96
CA PRO A 121 0.72 12.71 -6.63
C PRO A 121 1.01 11.64 -5.57
N ILE A 122 1.37 12.09 -4.37
CA ILE A 122 1.69 11.22 -3.23
C ILE A 122 0.95 11.70 -1.98
N GLY A 123 0.25 10.78 -1.32
CA GLY A 123 -0.37 10.99 -0.02
C GLY A 123 0.12 10.01 1.03
N MET A 124 -0.14 10.34 2.30
CA MET A 124 0.02 9.45 3.44
C MET A 124 -1.32 8.80 3.77
N ASP A 125 -1.34 7.47 3.91
CA ASP A 125 -2.53 6.72 4.34
C ASP A 125 -3.07 7.27 5.66
N ASN A 126 -4.35 7.12 5.88
CA ASN A 126 -4.98 7.50 7.13
C ASN A 126 -4.63 6.49 8.23
N LEU A 127 -3.67 6.87 9.06
CA LEU A 127 -3.22 6.04 10.18
C LEU A 127 -3.98 6.42 11.44
N THR A 128 -4.76 5.49 11.97
CA THR A 128 -5.46 5.65 13.24
C THR A 128 -4.73 4.85 14.31
N LYS A 129 -4.38 5.52 15.41
CA LYS A 129 -3.75 4.82 16.54
C LYS A 129 -4.68 3.71 17.01
N SER A 130 -4.14 2.49 17.10
CA SER A 130 -4.87 1.32 17.56
C SER A 130 -5.30 1.56 19.01
N ALA A 131 -6.49 2.15 19.19
CA ALA A 131 -7.08 2.41 20.49
C ALA A 131 -8.11 1.33 20.78
N GLY A 132 -7.86 0.54 21.82
CA GLY A 132 -8.88 -0.36 22.32
C GLY A 132 -8.30 -1.60 23.00
N GLU A 133 -9.03 -2.08 24.00
CA GLU A 133 -8.76 -3.35 24.66
C GLU A 133 -8.81 -4.47 23.62
N ILE A 134 -7.78 -5.32 23.59
CA ILE A 134 -7.78 -6.53 22.77
C ILE A 134 -8.66 -7.55 23.46
N THR A 135 -9.96 -7.52 23.10
CA THR A 135 -10.93 -8.44 23.66
C THR A 135 -10.83 -9.81 22.99
N GLN A 136 -11.30 -10.84 23.69
CA GLN A 136 -11.35 -12.19 23.12
C GLN A 136 -12.22 -12.26 21.86
N GLU A 137 -13.29 -11.47 21.81
CA GLU A 137 -14.19 -11.36 20.66
C GLU A 137 -13.43 -10.88 19.41
N LYS A 138 -12.65 -9.78 19.51
CA LYS A 138 -11.81 -9.28 18.41
C LYS A 138 -10.76 -10.30 17.94
N ILE A 139 -10.18 -11.05 18.86
CA ILE A 139 -9.23 -12.11 18.53
C ILE A 139 -9.93 -13.21 17.71
N LEU A 140 -11.10 -13.64 18.13
CA LEU A 140 -11.87 -14.68 17.44
C LEU A 140 -12.40 -14.19 16.08
N GLU A 141 -12.84 -12.95 15.95
CA GLU A 141 -13.22 -12.33 14.69
C GLU A 141 -12.06 -12.34 13.67
N PHE A 142 -10.83 -12.20 14.14
CA PHE A 142 -9.65 -12.31 13.28
C PHE A 142 -9.32 -13.75 12.88
N ILE A 143 -9.57 -14.72 13.77
CA ILE A 143 -9.21 -16.14 13.55
C ILE A 143 -10.22 -16.85 12.65
N TYR A 144 -11.51 -16.69 12.88
CA TYR A 144 -12.56 -17.47 12.20
C TYR A 144 -12.56 -17.39 10.67
N PRO A 145 -12.28 -16.25 10.02
CA PRO A 145 -12.17 -16.19 8.56
C PRO A 145 -11.01 -16.98 7.98
N GLN A 146 -9.98 -17.24 8.79
CA GLN A 146 -8.74 -17.92 8.38
C GLN A 146 -8.72 -19.40 8.75
N ILE A 147 -9.40 -19.76 9.83
CA ILE A 147 -9.46 -21.14 10.37
C ILE A 147 -10.92 -21.47 10.67
N SER A 148 -11.63 -21.96 9.66
CA SER A 148 -13.08 -22.23 9.73
C SER A 148 -13.48 -23.32 10.75
N ASP A 149 -12.56 -24.23 11.07
CA ASP A 149 -12.74 -25.33 12.02
C ASP A 149 -12.02 -25.09 13.36
N PHE A 150 -11.76 -23.81 13.70
CA PHE A 150 -10.97 -23.43 14.88
C PHE A 150 -11.49 -24.02 16.18
N ASP A 151 -12.81 -24.05 16.39
CA ASP A 151 -13.42 -24.55 17.63
C ASP A 151 -13.25 -26.07 17.81
N SER A 152 -13.05 -26.81 16.72
CA SER A 152 -12.80 -28.27 16.75
C SER A 152 -11.33 -28.63 16.91
N GLN A 153 -10.43 -27.66 16.89
CA GLN A 153 -8.99 -27.90 17.08
C GLN A 153 -8.64 -28.22 18.55
N PRO A 154 -7.56 -28.97 18.82
CA PRO A 154 -7.07 -29.22 20.18
C PRO A 154 -6.87 -27.91 20.97
N GLU A 155 -7.16 -27.96 22.26
CA GLU A 155 -7.11 -26.79 23.15
C GLU A 155 -5.73 -26.11 23.12
N ASP A 156 -4.65 -26.88 23.19
CA ASP A 156 -3.27 -26.35 23.15
C ASP A 156 -3.01 -25.58 21.83
N TYR A 157 -3.49 -26.10 20.70
CA TYR A 157 -3.37 -25.43 19.42
C TYR A 157 -4.14 -24.13 19.40
N ARG A 158 -5.40 -24.14 19.88
CA ARG A 158 -6.24 -22.93 19.96
C ARG A 158 -5.58 -21.85 20.82
N ASN A 159 -5.06 -22.24 21.99
CA ASN A 159 -4.39 -21.31 22.89
C ASN A 159 -3.11 -20.70 22.25
N GLN A 160 -2.33 -21.47 21.50
CA GLN A 160 -1.16 -20.95 20.76
C GLN A 160 -1.57 -19.94 19.68
N ILE A 161 -2.63 -20.22 18.92
CA ILE A 161 -3.13 -19.29 17.89
C ILE A 161 -3.66 -18.02 18.54
N ILE A 162 -4.48 -18.12 19.58
CA ILE A 162 -4.99 -16.96 20.34
C ILE A 162 -3.86 -16.09 20.84
N GLN A 163 -2.83 -16.71 21.41
CA GLN A 163 -1.67 -15.94 21.91
C GLN A 163 -0.91 -15.24 20.78
N ARG A 164 -0.67 -15.92 19.66
CA ARG A 164 0.00 -15.31 18.49
C ARG A 164 -0.79 -14.13 17.92
N VAL A 165 -2.12 -14.28 17.78
CA VAL A 165 -2.99 -13.19 17.30
C VAL A 165 -2.99 -12.04 18.29
N LYS A 166 -3.06 -12.32 19.60
CA LYS A 166 -3.00 -11.30 20.64
C LYS A 166 -1.67 -10.52 20.61
N ASP A 167 -0.55 -11.21 20.41
CA ASP A 167 0.76 -10.57 20.32
C ASP A 167 0.90 -9.76 19.03
N HIS A 168 0.37 -10.27 17.91
CA HIS A 168 0.28 -9.52 16.65
C HIS A 168 -0.58 -8.25 16.81
N MET A 169 -1.76 -8.35 17.43
CA MET A 169 -2.62 -7.18 17.69
C MET A 169 -1.96 -6.15 18.61
N LYS A 170 -1.18 -6.62 19.61
CA LYS A 170 -0.43 -5.73 20.50
C LYS A 170 0.71 -5.00 19.80
N SER A 171 1.36 -5.65 18.84
CA SER A 171 2.46 -5.03 18.08
C SER A 171 1.95 -4.00 17.05
N LYS A 172 0.66 -4.03 16.73
CA LYS A 172 0.04 -3.12 15.76
C LYS A 172 -0.28 -1.78 16.43
N GLU A 173 0.67 -0.85 16.38
CA GLU A 173 0.51 0.47 16.99
C GLU A 173 -0.55 1.33 16.28
N TYR A 174 -0.66 1.19 14.96
CA TYR A 174 -1.63 1.90 14.12
C TYR A 174 -2.38 0.94 13.19
N SER A 175 -3.59 1.34 12.83
CA SER A 175 -4.42 0.79 11.76
C SER A 175 -4.30 1.72 10.56
N ALA A 176 -3.97 1.17 9.39
CA ALA A 176 -3.85 1.92 8.14
C ALA A 176 -5.10 1.65 7.28
N GLU A 177 -5.89 2.70 7.05
CA GLU A 177 -7.24 2.58 6.48
C GLU A 177 -7.23 1.89 5.10
N THR A 178 -6.42 2.38 4.18
CA THR A 178 -6.36 1.81 2.83
C THR A 178 -5.77 0.40 2.83
N PHE A 179 -4.70 0.20 3.60
CA PHE A 179 -4.06 -1.11 3.71
C PHE A 179 -5.06 -2.19 4.18
N GLU A 180 -5.91 -1.84 5.14
CA GLU A 180 -6.92 -2.76 5.66
C GLU A 180 -8.13 -2.91 4.76
N ASN A 181 -8.66 -1.81 4.20
CA ASN A 181 -9.82 -1.83 3.32
C ASN A 181 -9.60 -2.71 2.07
N PHE A 182 -8.38 -2.70 1.53
CA PHE A 182 -8.01 -3.54 0.39
C PHE A 182 -7.39 -4.89 0.79
N SER A 183 -7.33 -5.20 2.09
CA SER A 183 -6.75 -6.45 2.63
C SER A 183 -5.34 -6.71 2.10
N LEU A 184 -4.51 -5.66 2.03
CA LEU A 184 -3.16 -5.75 1.52
C LEU A 184 -2.29 -6.64 2.41
N GLN A 185 -1.37 -7.38 1.80
CA GLN A 185 -0.52 -8.35 2.50
C GLN A 185 0.87 -7.81 2.85
N GLY A 186 1.22 -6.66 2.30
CA GLY A 186 2.51 -6.03 2.47
C GLY A 186 2.73 -4.91 1.48
N THR A 187 3.95 -4.40 1.40
CA THR A 187 4.38 -3.42 0.39
C THR A 187 5.62 -3.93 -0.35
N PRO A 188 5.76 -3.60 -1.65
CA PRO A 188 4.84 -2.79 -2.45
C PRO A 188 3.53 -3.52 -2.77
N SER A 189 2.44 -2.78 -2.93
CA SER A 189 1.17 -3.30 -3.46
C SER A 189 0.59 -2.34 -4.50
N ALA A 190 0.01 -2.89 -5.55
CA ALA A 190 -0.66 -2.13 -6.59
C ALA A 190 -2.16 -2.38 -6.56
N ILE A 191 -2.95 -1.31 -6.65
CA ILE A 191 -4.40 -1.35 -6.78
C ILE A 191 -4.75 -0.73 -8.13
N LEU A 192 -5.41 -1.49 -9.01
CA LEU A 192 -5.79 -1.05 -10.34
C LEU A 192 -7.30 -0.92 -10.45
N VAL A 193 -7.77 0.26 -10.83
CA VAL A 193 -9.19 0.60 -10.98
C VAL A 193 -9.43 1.09 -12.41
N ASP A 194 -10.52 0.64 -13.02
CA ASP A 194 -10.88 1.06 -14.39
C ASP A 194 -11.62 2.40 -14.43
N ARG A 195 -11.92 2.86 -15.65
CA ARG A 195 -12.63 4.12 -15.93
C ARG A 195 -14.03 4.21 -15.28
N LYS A 196 -14.63 3.07 -14.95
CA LYS A 196 -15.96 2.98 -14.31
C LYS A 196 -15.86 2.94 -12.78
N GLY A 197 -14.64 2.97 -12.23
CA GLY A 197 -14.37 2.86 -10.80
C GLY A 197 -14.44 1.42 -10.27
N ILE A 198 -14.29 0.43 -11.16
CA ILE A 198 -14.34 -0.98 -10.80
C ILE A 198 -12.93 -1.49 -10.50
N LEU A 199 -12.78 -2.18 -9.37
CA LEU A 199 -11.52 -2.81 -8.98
C LEU A 199 -11.16 -3.94 -9.97
N ARG A 200 -9.99 -3.82 -10.59
CA ARG A 200 -9.52 -4.76 -11.61
C ARG A 200 -8.36 -5.61 -11.16
N ASP A 201 -7.56 -5.11 -10.22
CA ASP A 201 -6.45 -5.87 -9.61
C ASP A 201 -6.09 -5.34 -8.23
N VAL A 202 -5.63 -6.24 -7.35
CA VAL A 202 -4.91 -5.96 -6.12
C VAL A 202 -3.76 -6.94 -6.06
N SER A 203 -2.55 -6.46 -6.26
CA SER A 203 -1.35 -7.30 -6.31
C SER A 203 -0.30 -6.88 -5.30
N PHE A 204 0.48 -7.84 -4.82
CA PHE A 204 1.56 -7.66 -3.87
C PHE A 204 2.90 -8.04 -4.48
N GLY A 205 3.93 -7.26 -4.24
CA GLY A 205 5.29 -7.53 -4.69
C GLY A 205 5.52 -7.12 -6.16
N GLN A 206 5.83 -8.07 -7.04
CA GLN A 206 6.12 -7.77 -8.44
C GLN A 206 4.85 -7.45 -9.25
N THR A 207 4.85 -6.29 -9.89
CA THR A 207 3.70 -5.75 -10.65
C THR A 207 3.90 -5.80 -12.17
N GLY A 208 4.75 -6.70 -12.66
CA GLY A 208 5.10 -6.79 -14.10
C GLY A 208 3.92 -7.03 -15.05
N HIS A 209 2.79 -7.56 -14.55
CA HIS A 209 1.55 -7.76 -15.32
C HIS A 209 0.70 -6.48 -15.47
N ILE A 210 0.93 -5.47 -14.62
CA ILE A 210 0.11 -4.24 -14.57
C ILE A 210 0.13 -3.47 -15.91
N ASP A 211 1.30 -3.36 -16.57
CA ASP A 211 1.39 -2.69 -17.88
C ASP A 211 0.46 -3.33 -18.92
N GLY A 212 0.43 -4.67 -18.98
CA GLY A 212 -0.47 -5.40 -19.87
C GLY A 212 -1.95 -5.24 -19.52
N MET A 213 -2.28 -5.19 -18.22
CA MET A 213 -3.65 -4.92 -17.78
C MET A 213 -4.10 -3.50 -18.14
N ILE A 214 -3.24 -2.49 -17.95
CA ILE A 214 -3.52 -1.11 -18.34
C ILE A 214 -3.80 -1.02 -19.85
N GLN A 215 -2.98 -1.64 -20.69
CA GLN A 215 -3.21 -1.68 -22.15
C GLN A 215 -4.58 -2.25 -22.50
N LYS A 216 -4.97 -3.35 -21.84
CA LYS A 216 -6.29 -3.95 -22.03
C LYS A 216 -7.41 -2.99 -21.60
N LEU A 217 -7.30 -2.38 -20.40
CA LEU A 217 -8.30 -1.45 -19.88
C LEU A 217 -8.44 -0.18 -20.73
N LEU A 218 -7.37 0.30 -21.33
CA LEU A 218 -7.41 1.43 -22.26
C LEU A 218 -8.11 1.11 -23.58
N SER A 219 -8.19 -0.18 -23.95
CA SER A 219 -8.91 -0.67 -25.14
C SER A 219 -10.35 -1.09 -24.87
N GLU A 220 -10.78 -1.16 -23.60
CA GLU A 220 -12.18 -1.40 -23.21
C GLU A 220 -12.97 -0.08 -23.32
N ASP A 221 -14.18 -0.11 -23.97
CA ASP A 221 -15.10 1.03 -24.10
C ASP A 221 -15.86 1.34 -22.79
#